data_cb1dac02da6efd388e4503160e672ab9
#
_entry.id   cb1dac02da6efd388e4503160e672ab9
#
_cell.length_a   1.000
_cell.length_b   1.000
_cell.length_c   1.000
_cell.angle_alpha   90.00
_cell.angle_beta   90.00
_cell.angle_gamma   90.00
#
_symmetry.space_group_name_H-M   'P 1'
#
loop_
_entity.id
_entity.type
_entity.pdbx_description
1 polymer ?
#
loop_
_entity_poly.entity_id
_entity_poly.type
_entity_poly.pdbx_seq_one_letter_code
_entity_poly.pdbx_strand_id
1 'polypeptide(L)'
;MAGVGLARAQPRFRHGVACLEGDTATVRSTLRPGMRKLHFPDEASPVDMNSLPSEVPGLAPLRLKKNEERRLRAGHLWVYSNEVDTGQTPLKGFQPGQQVQVQGHNGKPLGNAYINPGSLVCARLFSRDPQYVLDRSLLVHRLKVALSLRQRLFAEPFYRLVYGESDGLPGLVIDRYGDCYVLQCTTAGMDLVRDQIIEALEKVLKPRAIVLRFDTAMRKLEGLELYQEVIGDLPQAVQVSENGLAFSVSLAEGQKTGW
;
A
#
# COMPACT_ATOMS: atom_id res chain seq x y z
N MET A 1 46.00 3.81 41.03
CA MET A 1 44.63 4.25 41.43
C MET A 1 43.64 3.68 40.45
N ALA A 2 42.64 3.00 40.95
CA ALA A 2 41.79 2.04 40.29
C ALA A 2 40.91 2.60 39.19
N GLY A 3 40.93 1.88 38.02
CA GLY A 3 39.96 2.07 36.94
C GLY A 3 38.92 0.94 37.01
N VAL A 4 37.65 1.29 37.23
CA VAL A 4 36.51 0.35 37.28
C VAL A 4 36.01 0.15 35.88
N GLY A 5 36.17 -1.10 35.36
CA GLY A 5 35.58 -1.53 34.10
C GLY A 5 34.10 -1.94 34.28
N LEU A 6 33.20 -1.31 33.53
CA LEU A 6 31.80 -1.73 33.40
C LEU A 6 31.64 -2.71 32.23
N ALA A 7 31.41 -3.98 32.55
CA ALA A 7 31.05 -5.01 31.58
C ALA A 7 29.59 -4.87 31.17
N ARG A 8 29.34 -4.74 29.85
CA ARG A 8 28.03 -4.83 29.24
C ARG A 8 27.65 -6.31 29.07
N ALA A 9 26.59 -6.74 29.74
CA ALA A 9 25.97 -8.05 29.54
C ALA A 9 24.99 -7.96 28.36
N GLN A 10 25.18 -8.83 27.37
CA GLN A 10 24.20 -9.09 26.30
C GLN A 10 23.27 -10.25 26.69
N PRO A 11 21.98 -10.19 26.45
CA PRO A 11 21.10 -11.33 26.68
C PRO A 11 21.19 -12.33 25.52
N ARG A 12 21.56 -13.58 25.86
CA ARG A 12 21.52 -14.74 24.95
C ARG A 12 20.11 -15.32 24.99
N PHE A 13 19.40 -15.33 23.86
CA PHE A 13 18.20 -16.14 23.68
C PHE A 13 18.59 -17.61 23.45
N ARG A 14 18.16 -18.50 24.34
CA ARG A 14 18.18 -19.93 24.12
C ARG A 14 16.83 -20.39 23.60
N HIS A 15 16.84 -21.12 22.49
CA HIS A 15 15.70 -21.91 22.03
C HIS A 15 15.47 -23.08 23.00
N GLY A 16 14.26 -23.19 23.53
CA GLY A 16 13.78 -24.34 24.23
C GLY A 16 12.41 -24.72 23.72
N VAL A 17 12.32 -25.77 22.90
CA VAL A 17 11.08 -26.43 22.54
C VAL A 17 10.71 -27.34 23.68
N ALA A 18 9.57 -27.10 24.33
CA ALA A 18 8.96 -28.06 25.28
C ALA A 18 7.64 -28.54 24.67
N CYS A 19 7.60 -29.80 24.29
CA CYS A 19 6.36 -30.54 24.06
C CYS A 19 5.68 -30.79 25.42
N LEU A 20 4.41 -30.38 25.51
CA LEU A 20 3.52 -30.88 26.55
C LEU A 20 2.32 -31.53 25.87
N GLU A 21 2.27 -32.86 25.98
CA GLU A 21 1.07 -33.68 25.79
C GLU A 21 0.17 -33.52 27.02
N GLY A 22 -1.14 -33.53 26.82
CA GLY A 22 -2.09 -33.87 27.85
C GLY A 22 -3.22 -32.86 28.12
N ASP A 23 -4.41 -33.41 27.94
CA ASP A 23 -5.70 -33.08 28.53
C ASP A 23 -6.66 -32.19 27.74
N THR A 24 -7.62 -32.89 27.13
CA THR A 24 -8.90 -32.40 26.62
C THR A 24 -9.76 -31.88 27.76
N ALA A 25 -9.70 -30.57 28.04
CA ALA A 25 -10.67 -29.91 28.88
C ALA A 25 -11.76 -29.28 28.01
N THR A 26 -12.97 -29.84 28.14
CA THR A 26 -14.22 -29.34 27.51
C THR A 26 -14.55 -27.94 28.06
N VAL A 27 -14.24 -26.92 27.26
CA VAL A 27 -14.67 -25.55 27.57
C VAL A 27 -16.13 -25.38 27.15
N ARG A 28 -17.04 -25.41 28.13
CA ARG A 28 -18.44 -24.98 27.91
C ARG A 28 -18.46 -23.46 27.70
N SER A 29 -18.73 -23.04 26.46
CA SER A 29 -18.94 -21.63 26.14
C SER A 29 -20.35 -21.22 26.57
N THR A 30 -20.45 -20.36 27.56
CA THR A 30 -21.68 -19.62 27.89
C THR A 30 -21.80 -18.46 26.93
N LEU A 31 -22.54 -18.63 25.84
CA LEU A 31 -22.94 -17.56 24.92
C LEU A 31 -24.00 -16.67 25.60
N ARG A 32 -23.76 -15.36 25.62
CA ARG A 32 -24.78 -14.35 26.03
C ARG A 32 -25.91 -14.34 25.01
N PRO A 33 -27.20 -14.26 25.44
CA PRO A 33 -28.33 -14.20 24.52
C PRO A 33 -28.38 -12.81 23.84
N GLY A 34 -28.37 -12.79 22.51
CA GLY A 34 -28.56 -11.56 21.72
C GLY A 34 -27.78 -11.46 20.41
N MET A 35 -26.82 -12.34 20.11
CA MET A 35 -26.12 -12.32 18.82
C MET A 35 -26.93 -13.04 17.73
N ARG A 36 -27.43 -12.28 16.74
CA ARG A 36 -27.96 -12.86 15.49
C ARG A 36 -26.83 -13.59 14.79
N LYS A 37 -27.05 -14.87 14.44
CA LYS A 37 -26.17 -15.65 13.58
C LYS A 37 -26.07 -14.93 12.23
N LEU A 38 -24.87 -14.48 11.86
CA LEU A 38 -24.58 -14.06 10.49
C LEU A 38 -24.62 -15.32 9.62
N HIS A 39 -25.60 -15.38 8.73
CA HIS A 39 -25.71 -16.41 7.70
C HIS A 39 -24.72 -16.04 6.61
N PHE A 40 -23.65 -16.81 6.48
CA PHE A 40 -22.77 -16.76 5.32
C PHE A 40 -23.41 -17.65 4.25
N PRO A 41 -23.60 -17.19 3.00
CA PRO A 41 -24.04 -18.07 1.93
C PRO A 41 -22.97 -19.13 1.68
N ASP A 42 -23.39 -20.39 1.74
CA ASP A 42 -22.57 -21.54 1.42
C ASP A 42 -22.18 -21.53 -0.08
N GLU A 43 -20.92 -21.86 -0.31
CA GLU A 43 -20.31 -22.34 -1.55
C GLU A 43 -20.52 -21.50 -2.82
N ALA A 44 -19.59 -20.55 -3.02
CA ALA A 44 -19.27 -20.13 -4.37
C ALA A 44 -18.61 -21.32 -5.10
N SER A 45 -19.27 -21.81 -6.17
CA SER A 45 -18.73 -22.83 -7.06
C SER A 45 -17.31 -22.48 -7.49
N PRO A 46 -16.38 -23.46 -7.62
CA PRO A 46 -15.02 -23.17 -8.05
C PRO A 46 -15.04 -22.52 -9.43
N VAL A 47 -14.57 -21.27 -9.48
CA VAL A 47 -14.41 -20.54 -10.75
C VAL A 47 -13.32 -21.28 -11.54
N ASP A 48 -13.65 -21.71 -12.74
CA ASP A 48 -12.69 -22.35 -13.65
C ASP A 48 -11.57 -21.34 -14.00
N MET A 49 -10.42 -21.52 -13.39
CA MET A 49 -9.23 -20.65 -13.54
C MET A 49 -8.64 -20.65 -14.96
N ASN A 50 -9.14 -21.53 -15.85
CA ASN A 50 -8.67 -21.62 -17.24
C ASN A 50 -9.50 -20.77 -18.22
N SER A 51 -10.63 -20.18 -17.79
CA SER A 51 -11.52 -19.40 -18.66
C SER A 51 -11.37 -17.87 -18.53
N LEU A 52 -10.39 -17.36 -17.75
CA LEU A 52 -10.18 -15.93 -17.63
C LEU A 52 -9.56 -15.36 -18.92
N PRO A 53 -10.10 -14.26 -19.47
CA PRO A 53 -9.48 -13.57 -20.59
C PRO A 53 -8.06 -13.19 -20.24
N SER A 54 -7.09 -13.60 -21.05
CA SER A 54 -5.65 -13.49 -20.77
C SER A 54 -5.08 -12.09 -20.88
N GLU A 55 -5.85 -11.08 -21.33
CA GLU A 55 -5.37 -9.72 -21.56
C GLU A 55 -6.44 -8.68 -21.24
N VAL A 56 -6.06 -7.66 -20.46
CA VAL A 56 -6.81 -6.39 -20.43
C VAL A 56 -6.49 -5.68 -21.73
N PRO A 57 -7.49 -5.41 -22.60
CA PRO A 57 -7.23 -4.73 -23.86
C PRO A 57 -6.51 -3.41 -23.61
N GLY A 58 -5.28 -3.29 -24.08
CA GLY A 58 -4.53 -2.02 -24.10
C GLY A 58 -3.30 -1.90 -23.19
N LEU A 59 -3.04 -2.82 -22.26
CA LEU A 59 -1.80 -2.75 -21.46
C LEU A 59 -0.62 -3.41 -22.19
N ALA A 60 0.49 -2.65 -22.34
CA ALA A 60 1.73 -3.18 -22.92
C ALA A 60 2.34 -4.27 -22.01
N PRO A 61 2.82 -5.39 -22.57
CA PRO A 61 3.46 -6.44 -21.77
C PRO A 61 4.83 -6.02 -21.27
N LEU A 62 5.13 -6.34 -20.00
CA LEU A 62 6.46 -6.26 -19.40
C LEU A 62 6.91 -7.69 -19.08
N ARG A 63 7.81 -8.25 -19.90
CA ARG A 63 8.28 -9.63 -19.80
C ARG A 63 9.43 -9.74 -18.80
N LEU A 64 9.33 -10.74 -17.90
CA LEU A 64 10.43 -11.08 -16.99
C LEU A 64 11.32 -12.17 -17.58
N LYS A 65 12.60 -12.17 -17.16
CA LYS A 65 13.54 -13.25 -17.43
C LYS A 65 13.08 -14.55 -16.77
N LYS A 66 13.61 -15.66 -17.24
CA LYS A 66 13.32 -16.99 -16.68
C LYS A 66 13.66 -17.05 -15.18
N ASN A 67 12.70 -17.52 -14.37
CA ASN A 67 12.75 -17.68 -12.91
C ASN A 67 12.68 -16.38 -12.10
N GLU A 68 12.64 -15.18 -12.69
CA GLU A 68 12.53 -13.92 -11.94
C GLU A 68 11.12 -13.67 -11.40
N GLU A 69 10.11 -14.41 -11.90
CA GLU A 69 8.73 -14.35 -11.38
C GLU A 69 8.54 -14.92 -9.97
N ARG A 70 9.54 -15.64 -9.41
CA ARG A 70 9.43 -16.33 -8.12
C ARG A 70 9.11 -15.39 -6.97
N ARG A 71 9.77 -14.23 -6.91
CA ARG A 71 9.52 -13.22 -5.88
C ARG A 71 8.11 -12.66 -5.95
N LEU A 72 7.64 -12.34 -7.15
CA LEU A 72 6.27 -11.85 -7.35
C LEU A 72 5.24 -12.91 -6.93
N ARG A 73 5.45 -14.17 -7.30
CA ARG A 73 4.59 -15.29 -6.85
C ARG A 73 4.60 -15.48 -5.34
N ALA A 74 5.72 -15.19 -4.67
CA ALA A 74 5.85 -15.25 -3.22
C ALA A 74 5.26 -14.03 -2.47
N GLY A 75 4.65 -13.06 -3.18
CA GLY A 75 3.97 -11.94 -2.55
C GLY A 75 4.63 -10.57 -2.75
N HIS A 76 5.86 -10.49 -3.29
CA HIS A 76 6.51 -9.23 -3.59
C HIS A 76 5.75 -8.44 -4.68
N LEU A 77 5.83 -7.11 -4.60
CA LEU A 77 5.15 -6.21 -5.53
C LEU A 77 6.12 -5.42 -6.43
N TRP A 78 7.42 -5.56 -6.25
CA TRP A 78 8.44 -4.81 -6.97
C TRP A 78 9.12 -5.67 -8.04
N VAL A 79 9.27 -5.08 -9.22
CA VAL A 79 10.10 -5.59 -10.32
C VAL A 79 11.34 -4.72 -10.43
N TYR A 80 12.51 -5.34 -10.38
CA TYR A 80 13.77 -4.63 -10.60
C TYR A 80 14.14 -4.63 -12.08
N SER A 81 14.85 -3.61 -12.53
CA SER A 81 15.24 -3.44 -13.94
C SER A 81 16.08 -4.60 -14.49
N ASN A 82 16.90 -5.25 -13.65
CA ASN A 82 17.68 -6.43 -14.02
C ASN A 82 16.85 -7.73 -14.14
N GLU A 83 15.62 -7.75 -13.63
CA GLU A 83 14.70 -8.89 -13.74
C GLU A 83 13.93 -8.90 -15.07
N VAL A 84 13.91 -7.75 -15.78
CA VAL A 84 13.20 -7.60 -17.06
C VAL A 84 13.97 -8.21 -18.22
N ASP A 85 13.27 -8.94 -19.07
CA ASP A 85 13.80 -9.42 -20.36
C ASP A 85 13.80 -8.26 -21.37
N THR A 86 14.87 -7.49 -21.36
CA THR A 86 15.04 -6.31 -22.22
C THR A 86 15.21 -6.64 -23.70
N GLY A 87 15.47 -7.90 -24.05
CA GLY A 87 15.49 -8.37 -25.43
C GLY A 87 14.08 -8.44 -26.02
N GLN A 88 13.07 -8.79 -25.22
CA GLN A 88 11.67 -8.85 -25.64
C GLN A 88 10.92 -7.55 -25.34
N THR A 89 11.19 -6.92 -24.18
CA THR A 89 10.51 -5.69 -23.73
C THR A 89 11.56 -4.66 -23.30
N PRO A 90 12.13 -3.90 -24.24
CA PRO A 90 13.13 -2.88 -23.96
C PRO A 90 12.55 -1.80 -23.04
N LEU A 91 13.21 -1.54 -21.90
CA LEU A 91 12.73 -0.53 -20.92
C LEU A 91 12.58 0.87 -21.52
N LYS A 92 13.45 1.23 -22.47
CA LYS A 92 13.41 2.54 -23.17
C LYS A 92 12.14 2.75 -23.99
N GLY A 93 11.35 1.72 -24.24
CA GLY A 93 10.05 1.81 -24.95
C GLY A 93 8.90 2.26 -24.08
N PHE A 94 9.07 2.35 -22.76
CA PHE A 94 8.02 2.74 -21.83
C PHE A 94 8.19 4.17 -21.34
N GLN A 95 7.05 4.79 -20.99
CA GLN A 95 7.04 6.11 -20.36
C GLN A 95 6.96 5.97 -18.83
N PRO A 96 7.57 6.89 -18.04
CA PRO A 96 7.42 6.91 -16.59
C PRO A 96 5.94 6.97 -16.18
N GLY A 97 5.53 6.07 -15.29
CA GLY A 97 4.16 5.96 -14.81
C GLY A 97 3.20 5.17 -15.71
N GLN A 98 3.61 4.76 -16.91
CA GLN A 98 2.79 3.95 -17.81
C GLN A 98 2.33 2.66 -17.14
N GLN A 99 1.05 2.30 -17.32
CA GLN A 99 0.54 1.01 -16.86
C GLN A 99 0.95 -0.11 -17.82
N VAL A 100 1.35 -1.25 -17.25
CA VAL A 100 1.83 -2.43 -17.98
C VAL A 100 1.27 -3.70 -17.36
N GLN A 101 1.17 -4.76 -18.17
CA GLN A 101 0.91 -6.11 -17.70
C GLN A 101 2.24 -6.84 -17.48
N VAL A 102 2.56 -7.17 -16.23
CA VAL A 102 3.76 -7.98 -15.92
C VAL A 102 3.50 -9.43 -16.29
N GLN A 103 4.40 -10.00 -17.07
CA GLN A 103 4.31 -11.38 -17.55
C GLN A 103 5.58 -12.15 -17.17
N GLY A 104 5.42 -13.43 -16.81
CA GLY A 104 6.53 -14.34 -16.64
C GLY A 104 7.23 -14.65 -17.97
N HIS A 105 8.37 -15.32 -17.92
CA HIS A 105 9.12 -15.72 -19.12
C HIS A 105 8.28 -16.47 -20.16
N ASN A 106 7.29 -17.25 -19.72
CA ASN A 106 6.39 -18.03 -20.58
C ASN A 106 5.17 -17.24 -21.11
N GLY A 107 5.09 -15.94 -20.85
CA GLY A 107 3.98 -15.09 -21.27
C GLY A 107 2.76 -15.08 -20.37
N LYS A 108 2.74 -15.88 -19.31
CA LYS A 108 1.59 -15.89 -18.38
C LYS A 108 1.54 -14.60 -17.56
N PRO A 109 0.37 -13.95 -17.45
CA PRO A 109 0.21 -12.75 -16.62
C PRO A 109 0.51 -13.04 -15.15
N LEU A 110 1.13 -12.07 -14.49
CA LEU A 110 1.43 -12.07 -13.05
C LEU A 110 0.68 -10.97 -12.32
N GLY A 111 0.12 -10.02 -13.06
CA GLY A 111 -0.62 -8.87 -12.57
C GLY A 111 -0.32 -7.61 -13.36
N ASN A 112 -0.95 -6.51 -12.97
CA ASN A 112 -0.76 -5.20 -13.57
C ASN A 112 0.07 -4.31 -12.67
N ALA A 113 0.93 -3.52 -13.27
CA ALA A 113 1.88 -2.62 -12.62
C ALA A 113 1.91 -1.26 -13.35
N TYR A 114 2.49 -0.27 -12.73
CA TYR A 114 3.02 0.88 -13.45
C TYR A 114 4.55 0.80 -13.48
N ILE A 115 5.16 1.37 -14.52
CA ILE A 115 6.60 1.30 -14.77
C ILE A 115 7.25 2.68 -14.72
N ASN A 116 8.48 2.75 -14.21
CA ASN A 116 9.40 3.86 -14.41
C ASN A 116 10.75 3.30 -14.92
N PRO A 117 11.05 3.43 -16.23
CA PRO A 117 12.26 2.85 -16.82
C PRO A 117 13.56 3.39 -16.24
N GLY A 118 13.54 4.60 -15.67
CA GLY A 118 14.72 5.25 -15.06
C GLY A 118 14.99 4.82 -13.63
N SER A 119 14.12 4.02 -13.02
CA SER A 119 14.24 3.60 -11.62
C SER A 119 14.83 2.19 -11.50
N LEU A 120 15.59 1.91 -10.43
CA LEU A 120 16.08 0.56 -10.11
C LEU A 120 14.89 -0.39 -9.85
N VAL A 121 13.90 0.03 -9.07
CA VAL A 121 12.59 -0.63 -8.95
C VAL A 121 11.73 -0.12 -10.11
N CYS A 122 11.92 -0.75 -11.27
CA CYS A 122 11.35 -0.23 -12.51
C CYS A 122 9.83 -0.44 -12.63
N ALA A 123 9.24 -1.41 -11.95
CA ALA A 123 7.78 -1.54 -11.93
C ALA A 123 7.26 -1.95 -10.55
N ARG A 124 6.02 -1.53 -10.24
CA ARG A 124 5.34 -1.81 -8.98
C ARG A 124 3.94 -2.32 -9.27
N LEU A 125 3.65 -3.55 -8.81
CA LEU A 125 2.33 -4.16 -8.99
C LEU A 125 1.31 -3.45 -8.09
N PHE A 126 0.21 -3.00 -8.69
CA PHE A 126 -0.97 -2.52 -7.98
C PHE A 126 -2.12 -3.54 -8.00
N SER A 127 -2.08 -4.52 -8.91
CA SER A 127 -3.05 -5.63 -8.92
C SER A 127 -2.39 -6.94 -9.37
N ARG A 128 -2.73 -8.04 -8.70
CA ARG A 128 -2.39 -9.39 -9.15
C ARG A 128 -3.40 -9.95 -10.13
N ASP A 129 -4.61 -9.43 -10.09
CA ASP A 129 -5.64 -9.74 -11.07
C ASP A 129 -5.44 -8.84 -12.30
N PRO A 130 -5.16 -9.43 -13.49
CA PRO A 130 -4.91 -8.67 -14.70
C PRO A 130 -6.14 -7.94 -15.26
N GLN A 131 -7.33 -8.16 -14.69
CA GLN A 131 -8.56 -7.45 -15.08
C GLN A 131 -8.64 -6.03 -14.51
N TYR A 132 -7.88 -5.70 -13.46
CA TYR A 132 -7.94 -4.40 -12.83
C TYR A 132 -6.83 -3.48 -13.35
N VAL A 133 -7.24 -2.32 -13.82
CA VAL A 133 -6.35 -1.18 -14.15
C VAL A 133 -6.33 -0.19 -12.99
N LEU A 134 -5.27 0.61 -12.91
CA LEU A 134 -5.17 1.69 -11.93
C LEU A 134 -6.02 2.87 -12.42
N ASP A 135 -7.26 2.89 -11.98
CA ASP A 135 -8.26 3.90 -12.28
C ASP A 135 -8.97 4.38 -11.02
N ARG A 136 -9.88 5.33 -11.18
CA ARG A 136 -10.69 5.85 -10.09
C ARG A 136 -11.49 4.76 -9.36
N SER A 137 -11.96 3.73 -10.05
CA SER A 137 -12.76 2.65 -9.45
C SER A 137 -11.92 1.83 -8.49
N LEU A 138 -10.73 1.41 -8.91
CA LEU A 138 -9.76 0.69 -8.06
C LEU A 138 -9.33 1.56 -6.87
N LEU A 139 -9.05 2.85 -7.08
CA LEU A 139 -8.67 3.79 -6.03
C LEU A 139 -9.77 3.90 -4.96
N VAL A 140 -11.03 4.10 -5.36
CA VAL A 140 -12.18 4.15 -4.45
C VAL A 140 -12.33 2.84 -3.67
N HIS A 141 -12.17 1.70 -4.33
CA HIS A 141 -12.24 0.39 -3.67
C HIS A 141 -11.15 0.24 -2.62
N ARG A 142 -9.88 0.51 -2.97
CA ARG A 142 -8.74 0.41 -2.05
C ARG A 142 -8.84 1.37 -0.86
N LEU A 143 -9.28 2.60 -1.10
CA LEU A 143 -9.53 3.57 -0.02
C LEU A 143 -10.61 3.10 0.95
N LYS A 144 -11.71 2.50 0.46
CA LYS A 144 -12.76 1.92 1.33
C LYS A 144 -12.24 0.76 2.17
N VAL A 145 -11.44 -0.13 1.59
CA VAL A 145 -10.82 -1.26 2.31
C VAL A 145 -9.87 -0.73 3.39
N ALA A 146 -8.98 0.20 3.04
CA ALA A 146 -8.05 0.82 3.98
C ALA A 146 -8.79 1.55 5.12
N LEU A 147 -9.82 2.33 4.81
CA LEU A 147 -10.65 3.04 5.78
C LEU A 147 -11.34 2.06 6.75
N SER A 148 -11.97 1.01 6.22
CA SER A 148 -12.64 -0.01 7.04
C SER A 148 -11.68 -0.68 8.04
N LEU A 149 -10.44 -0.95 7.62
CA LEU A 149 -9.42 -1.52 8.50
C LEU A 149 -9.05 -0.53 9.63
N ARG A 150 -8.76 0.74 9.28
CA ARG A 150 -8.35 1.76 10.26
C ARG A 150 -9.46 2.06 11.26
N GLN A 151 -10.72 2.14 10.82
CA GLN A 151 -11.86 2.35 11.71
C GLN A 151 -12.06 1.22 12.73
N ARG A 152 -11.56 0.01 12.48
CA ARG A 152 -11.57 -1.08 13.46
C ARG A 152 -10.40 -1.01 14.44
N LEU A 153 -9.28 -0.42 14.03
CA LEU A 153 -8.03 -0.38 14.81
C LEU A 153 -7.90 0.88 15.66
N PHE A 154 -8.45 2.00 15.20
CA PHE A 154 -8.27 3.31 15.83
C PHE A 154 -9.63 3.91 16.24
N ALA A 155 -9.72 4.37 17.46
CA ALA A 155 -10.91 5.04 17.98
C ALA A 155 -11.04 6.46 17.41
N GLU A 156 -9.91 7.16 17.25
CA GLU A 156 -9.83 8.54 16.78
C GLU A 156 -9.36 8.61 15.32
N PRO A 157 -9.80 9.62 14.54
CA PRO A 157 -9.49 9.73 13.12
C PRO A 157 -8.10 10.35 12.84
N PHE A 158 -7.08 9.93 13.59
CA PHE A 158 -5.69 10.39 13.48
C PHE A 158 -4.81 9.18 13.20
N TYR A 159 -4.57 8.88 11.93
CA TYR A 159 -3.82 7.70 11.52
C TYR A 159 -3.37 7.78 10.06
N ARG A 160 -2.38 6.97 9.71
CA ARG A 160 -2.04 6.69 8.32
C ARG A 160 -3.14 5.87 7.66
N LEU A 161 -3.91 6.52 6.78
CA LEU A 161 -5.02 5.88 6.05
C LEU A 161 -4.50 4.92 4.99
N VAL A 162 -3.51 5.35 4.19
CA VAL A 162 -2.86 4.53 3.15
C VAL A 162 -1.38 4.47 3.38
N TYR A 163 -0.82 3.27 3.35
CA TYR A 163 0.60 3.02 3.50
C TYR A 163 1.14 2.18 2.32
N GLY A 164 1.17 2.78 1.15
CA GLY A 164 1.80 2.23 -0.05
C GLY A 164 1.37 0.80 -0.39
N GLU A 165 2.35 -0.04 -0.51
CA GLU A 165 2.22 -1.46 -0.85
C GLU A 165 1.33 -2.25 0.09
N SER A 166 1.34 -1.91 1.38
CA SER A 166 0.52 -2.60 2.39
C SER A 166 -0.98 -2.46 2.16
N ASP A 167 -1.40 -1.36 1.51
CA ASP A 167 -2.78 -1.10 1.16
C ASP A 167 -3.06 -1.30 -0.36
N GLY A 168 -2.10 -1.90 -1.08
CA GLY A 168 -2.19 -2.19 -2.51
C GLY A 168 -2.11 -0.95 -3.41
N LEU A 169 -1.60 0.18 -2.88
CA LEU A 169 -1.40 1.44 -3.59
C LEU A 169 0.08 1.86 -3.51
N PRO A 170 0.99 1.12 -4.19
CA PRO A 170 2.43 1.35 -4.12
C PRO A 170 2.79 2.81 -4.37
N GLY A 171 3.62 3.41 -3.52
CA GLY A 171 4.06 4.80 -3.68
C GLY A 171 3.04 5.88 -3.27
N LEU A 172 1.87 5.50 -2.74
CA LEU A 172 0.88 6.43 -2.19
C LEU A 172 0.90 6.37 -0.66
N VAL A 173 1.02 7.53 -0.03
CA VAL A 173 0.83 7.69 1.41
C VAL A 173 -0.27 8.71 1.64
N ILE A 174 -1.21 8.39 2.52
CA ILE A 174 -2.27 9.30 2.94
C ILE A 174 -2.36 9.25 4.46
N ASP A 175 -2.10 10.38 5.10
CA ASP A 175 -2.28 10.57 6.53
C ASP A 175 -3.58 11.33 6.79
N ARG A 176 -4.39 10.86 7.75
CA ARG A 176 -5.67 11.44 8.14
C ARG A 176 -5.54 12.20 9.46
N TYR A 177 -6.04 13.42 9.47
CA TYR A 177 -6.12 14.32 10.63
C TYR A 177 -7.55 14.86 10.75
N GLY A 178 -8.45 14.02 11.29
CA GLY A 178 -9.87 14.35 11.33
C GLY A 178 -10.52 14.36 9.95
N ASP A 179 -10.87 15.56 9.47
CA ASP A 179 -11.39 15.85 8.14
C ASP A 179 -10.35 16.45 7.18
N CYS A 180 -9.11 16.62 7.63
CA CYS A 180 -7.97 17.05 6.82
C CYS A 180 -7.06 15.85 6.47
N TYR A 181 -6.46 15.88 5.27
CA TYR A 181 -5.63 14.78 4.77
C TYR A 181 -4.31 15.31 4.21
N VAL A 182 -3.23 14.59 4.46
CA VAL A 182 -1.92 14.84 3.85
C VAL A 182 -1.65 13.73 2.84
N LEU A 183 -1.44 14.10 1.59
CA LEU A 183 -1.24 13.20 0.46
C LEU A 183 0.21 13.27 -0.03
N GLN A 184 0.84 12.12 -0.25
CA GLN A 184 2.16 12.01 -0.87
C GLN A 184 2.13 10.97 -1.98
N CYS A 185 2.42 11.40 -3.22
CA CYS A 185 2.71 10.51 -4.36
C CYS A 185 4.22 10.48 -4.56
N THR A 186 4.85 9.35 -4.25
CA THR A 186 6.31 9.20 -4.29
C THR A 186 6.83 8.52 -5.55
N THR A 187 5.92 8.12 -6.46
CA THR A 187 6.25 7.37 -7.68
C THR A 187 5.53 7.97 -8.89
N ALA A 188 6.12 7.81 -10.07
CA ALA A 188 5.58 8.34 -11.32
C ALA A 188 4.16 7.81 -11.63
N GLY A 189 3.89 6.53 -11.32
CA GLY A 189 2.57 5.94 -11.55
C GLY A 189 1.46 6.57 -10.70
N MET A 190 1.72 6.84 -9.41
CA MET A 190 0.76 7.52 -8.54
C MET A 190 0.62 9.00 -8.88
N ASP A 191 1.69 9.64 -9.34
CA ASP A 191 1.66 11.04 -9.77
C ASP A 191 0.74 11.23 -10.99
N LEU A 192 0.80 10.32 -11.98
CA LEU A 192 -0.06 10.37 -13.15
C LEU A 192 -1.57 10.24 -12.84
N VAL A 193 -1.93 9.56 -11.77
CA VAL A 193 -3.33 9.38 -11.33
C VAL A 193 -3.71 10.31 -10.17
N ARG A 194 -2.91 11.36 -9.90
CA ARG A 194 -3.11 12.30 -8.79
C ARG A 194 -4.55 12.82 -8.71
N ASP A 195 -5.08 13.30 -9.81
CA ASP A 195 -6.42 13.89 -9.84
C ASP A 195 -7.50 12.85 -9.55
N GLN A 196 -7.33 11.62 -10.03
CA GLN A 196 -8.22 10.51 -9.72
C GLN A 196 -8.13 10.08 -8.24
N ILE A 197 -6.95 10.23 -7.60
CA ILE A 197 -6.78 9.99 -6.16
C ILE A 197 -7.57 11.03 -5.37
N ILE A 198 -7.46 12.31 -5.74
CA ILE A 198 -8.22 13.41 -5.10
C ILE A 198 -9.72 13.17 -5.23
N GLU A 199 -10.22 12.89 -6.43
CA GLU A 199 -11.63 12.54 -6.66
C GLU A 199 -12.10 11.33 -5.86
N ALA A 200 -11.24 10.32 -5.72
CA ALA A 200 -11.56 9.12 -4.93
C ALA A 200 -11.64 9.44 -3.43
N LEU A 201 -10.75 10.31 -2.92
CA LEU A 201 -10.80 10.82 -1.54
C LEU A 201 -12.08 11.62 -1.29
N GLU A 202 -12.42 12.54 -2.18
CA GLU A 202 -13.66 13.33 -2.09
C GLU A 202 -14.90 12.43 -2.06
N LYS A 203 -14.93 11.41 -2.91
CA LYS A 203 -16.04 10.46 -2.98
C LYS A 203 -16.20 9.63 -1.70
N VAL A 204 -15.08 9.21 -1.08
CA VAL A 204 -15.09 8.26 0.06
C VAL A 204 -15.17 8.99 1.40
N LEU A 205 -14.49 10.13 1.54
CA LEU A 205 -14.19 10.75 2.83
C LEU A 205 -14.68 12.19 2.97
N LYS A 206 -15.01 12.88 1.86
CA LYS A 206 -15.47 14.27 1.82
C LYS A 206 -14.54 15.20 2.64
N PRO A 207 -13.24 15.30 2.27
CA PRO A 207 -12.25 16.05 3.03
C PRO A 207 -12.62 17.54 3.09
N ARG A 208 -12.37 18.19 4.24
CA ARG A 208 -12.38 19.65 4.36
C ARG A 208 -11.19 20.27 3.64
N ALA A 209 -10.01 19.63 3.80
CA ALA A 209 -8.79 20.04 3.10
C ALA A 209 -7.90 18.82 2.77
N ILE A 210 -7.16 18.95 1.66
CA ILE A 210 -6.11 18.02 1.25
C ILE A 210 -4.82 18.83 1.09
N VAL A 211 -3.75 18.42 1.77
CA VAL A 211 -2.41 18.99 1.62
C VAL A 211 -1.57 18.04 0.78
N LEU A 212 -1.18 18.45 -0.41
CA LEU A 212 -0.27 17.71 -1.26
C LEU A 212 1.18 18.00 -0.82
N ARG A 213 1.84 17.01 -0.22
CA ARG A 213 3.25 17.09 0.21
C ARG A 213 4.13 16.37 -0.81
N PHE A 214 4.21 16.94 -2.00
CA PHE A 214 4.96 16.39 -3.14
C PHE A 214 6.40 16.92 -3.19
N ASP A 215 6.97 17.19 -2.02
CA ASP A 215 8.32 17.72 -1.83
C ASP A 215 9.30 16.70 -1.23
N THR A 216 8.97 15.40 -1.28
CA THR A 216 9.80 14.32 -0.73
C THR A 216 11.00 14.01 -1.63
N ALA A 217 12.15 13.60 -1.03
CA ALA A 217 13.35 13.23 -1.76
C ALA A 217 13.14 12.05 -2.74
N MET A 218 12.20 11.14 -2.42
CA MET A 218 11.87 10.00 -3.27
C MET A 218 11.35 10.42 -4.65
N ARG A 219 10.64 11.54 -4.75
CA ARG A 219 10.15 12.08 -6.02
C ARG A 219 11.29 12.46 -6.97
N LYS A 220 12.41 12.98 -6.44
CA LYS A 220 13.61 13.29 -7.25
C LYS A 220 14.17 12.03 -7.91
N LEU A 221 14.17 10.89 -7.20
CA LEU A 221 14.65 9.60 -7.73
C LEU A 221 13.73 9.06 -8.83
N GLU A 222 12.47 9.46 -8.81
CA GLU A 222 11.48 9.10 -9.85
C GLU A 222 11.45 10.12 -11.01
N GLY A 223 12.24 11.20 -10.95
CA GLY A 223 12.26 12.26 -11.96
C GLY A 223 11.07 13.23 -11.89
N LEU A 224 10.42 13.34 -10.71
CA LEU A 224 9.22 14.13 -10.50
C LEU A 224 9.55 15.50 -9.89
N GLU A 225 8.73 16.51 -10.25
CA GLU A 225 8.83 17.84 -9.66
C GLU A 225 8.47 17.85 -8.17
N LEU A 226 9.08 18.80 -7.44
CA LEU A 226 8.84 19.01 -6.02
C LEU A 226 7.95 20.23 -5.83
N TYR A 227 6.80 20.04 -5.16
CA TYR A 227 5.90 21.14 -4.82
C TYR A 227 5.03 20.79 -3.61
N GLN A 228 4.34 21.80 -3.11
CA GLN A 228 3.26 21.66 -2.13
C GLN A 228 2.05 22.41 -2.65
N GLU A 229 0.86 21.88 -2.37
CA GLU A 229 -0.40 22.48 -2.75
C GLU A 229 -1.45 22.20 -1.68
N VAL A 230 -2.36 23.14 -1.46
CA VAL A 230 -3.49 22.96 -0.54
C VAL A 230 -4.78 23.08 -1.33
N ILE A 231 -5.65 22.09 -1.18
CA ILE A 231 -6.97 22.01 -1.79
C ILE A 231 -8.00 22.09 -0.65
N GLY A 232 -8.96 23.00 -0.76
CA GLY A 232 -10.01 23.21 0.24
C GLY A 232 -9.64 24.20 1.35
N ASP A 233 -10.36 24.13 2.47
CA ASP A 233 -10.23 25.05 3.62
C ASP A 233 -9.34 24.44 4.71
N LEU A 234 -8.03 24.68 4.61
CA LEU A 234 -7.06 24.18 5.58
C LEU A 234 -7.01 25.13 6.81
N PRO A 235 -7.32 24.61 8.04
CA PRO A 235 -7.11 25.39 9.25
C PRO A 235 -5.61 25.64 9.51
N GLN A 236 -5.28 26.74 10.19
CA GLN A 236 -3.90 27.07 10.56
C GLN A 236 -3.23 25.94 11.36
N ALA A 237 -4.00 25.28 12.23
CA ALA A 237 -3.56 24.11 12.98
C ALA A 237 -4.74 23.14 13.20
N VAL A 238 -4.43 21.86 13.18
CA VAL A 238 -5.35 20.78 13.50
C VAL A 238 -5.07 20.28 14.92
N GLN A 239 -6.11 20.13 15.72
CA GLN A 239 -6.00 19.48 17.03
C GLN A 239 -6.03 17.97 16.86
N VAL A 240 -4.97 17.31 17.31
CA VAL A 240 -4.80 15.85 17.29
C VAL A 240 -4.84 15.35 18.71
N SER A 241 -5.57 14.27 18.97
CA SER A 241 -5.62 13.60 20.27
C SER A 241 -4.95 12.24 20.18
N GLU A 242 -4.03 11.96 21.10
CA GLU A 242 -3.41 10.65 21.26
C GLU A 242 -3.20 10.36 22.75
N ASN A 243 -3.69 9.20 23.22
CA ASN A 243 -3.57 8.76 24.61
C ASN A 243 -4.02 9.80 25.66
N GLY A 244 -5.04 10.60 25.33
CA GLY A 244 -5.57 11.66 26.21
C GLY A 244 -4.76 12.97 26.20
N LEU A 245 -3.71 13.05 25.37
CA LEU A 245 -2.96 14.28 25.15
C LEU A 245 -3.44 14.98 23.88
N ALA A 246 -3.56 16.31 23.92
CA ALA A 246 -3.91 17.11 22.74
C ALA A 246 -2.68 17.81 22.18
N PHE A 247 -2.51 17.74 20.86
CA PHE A 247 -1.43 18.37 20.11
C PHE A 247 -2.01 19.30 19.06
N SER A 248 -1.36 20.44 18.85
CA SER A 248 -1.70 21.37 17.76
C SER A 248 -0.67 21.19 16.64
N VAL A 249 -1.12 20.76 15.45
CA VAL A 249 -0.26 20.40 14.33
C VAL A 249 -0.56 21.28 13.12
N SER A 250 0.47 21.94 12.58
CA SER A 250 0.39 22.62 11.27
C SER A 250 0.67 21.62 10.16
N LEU A 251 -0.30 21.33 9.31
CA LEU A 251 -0.14 20.36 8.20
C LEU A 251 0.64 20.94 7.02
N ALA A 252 0.67 22.26 6.86
CA ALA A 252 1.43 22.93 5.80
C ALA A 252 2.93 23.00 6.14
N GLU A 253 3.29 23.29 7.39
CA GLU A 253 4.66 23.53 7.82
C GLU A 253 5.28 22.35 8.58
N GLY A 254 4.47 21.38 9.01
CA GLY A 254 4.88 20.24 9.80
C GLY A 254 5.80 19.27 9.09
N GLN A 255 6.23 18.23 9.81
CA GLN A 255 7.04 17.15 9.27
C GLN A 255 6.32 16.42 8.13
N LYS A 256 7.07 15.96 7.10
CA LYS A 256 6.52 15.38 5.87
C LYS A 256 5.78 14.06 6.08
N THR A 257 6.15 13.29 7.10
CA THR A 257 5.60 11.95 7.36
C THR A 257 5.30 11.80 8.83
N GLY A 258 4.03 11.67 9.15
CA GLY A 258 3.56 11.58 10.51
C GLY A 258 3.81 12.87 11.31
N TRP A 259 3.49 12.81 12.57
CA TRP A 259 3.80 13.87 13.56
C TRP A 259 4.40 13.20 14.79
#